data_a0cbde2d60067d1dbb7386fdfb77f179
#
_entry.id   a0cbde2d60067d1dbb7386fdfb77f179
#
_cell.length_a   1.000
_cell.length_b   1.000
_cell.length_c   1.000
_cell.angle_alpha   90.00
_cell.angle_beta   90.00
_cell.angle_gamma   90.00
#
_symmetry.space_group_name_H-M   'P 1'
#
loop_
_entity.id
_entity.type
_entity.pdbx_description
1 polymer ?
#
loop_
_entity_poly.entity_id
_entity_poly.type
_entity_poly.pdbx_seq_one_letter_code
_entity_poly.pdbx_strand_id
1 'polypeptide(L)'
;MLKPVWMCPDPIRGGDNILVMNEVCNPDGTPHKSNARAALVEIAEKFKEHNPWFGIEQEYTLMDGKQPAGWPKEGFPERPQGPYYCSVGAEDVAARAMVEDHLDLCLDAGVEVSGINAEVMLGQWEYQVGPLPALEVGDQLWVARWLLERVGEEYGLRVELHPKPIKGDWNGSGAHINSVSYTHLTLPTSDLV
;
A
#
# COMPACT_ATOMS: atom_id res chain seq x y z
N MET A 1 -0.73 21.29 16.03
CA MET A 1 -0.81 21.94 14.71
C MET A 1 -0.62 20.90 13.61
N LEU A 2 -1.21 21.16 12.43
CA LEU A 2 -0.92 20.40 11.21
C LEU A 2 -0.02 21.27 10.33
N LYS A 3 1.03 20.68 9.79
CA LYS A 3 1.98 21.34 8.88
C LYS A 3 1.96 20.61 7.55
N PRO A 4 1.59 21.26 6.44
CA PRO A 4 1.59 20.65 5.12
C PRO A 4 3.01 20.20 4.73
N VAL A 5 3.14 19.00 4.18
CA VAL A 5 4.45 18.43 3.80
C VAL A 5 4.48 17.82 2.42
N TRP A 6 3.31 17.44 1.89
CA TRP A 6 3.17 16.87 0.55
C TRP A 6 1.76 17.11 0.02
N MET A 7 1.58 17.10 -1.30
CA MET A 7 0.27 17.23 -1.95
C MET A 7 0.24 16.51 -3.28
N CYS A 8 -0.97 16.08 -3.68
CA CYS A 8 -1.23 15.49 -4.98
C CYS A 8 -2.62 15.90 -5.50
N PRO A 9 -2.94 15.64 -6.78
CA PRO A 9 -4.32 15.76 -7.27
C PRO A 9 -5.29 14.93 -6.43
N ASP A 10 -6.52 15.41 -6.25
CA ASP A 10 -7.60 14.63 -5.64
C ASP A 10 -8.34 13.88 -6.75
N PRO A 11 -8.11 12.56 -6.92
CA PRO A 11 -8.69 11.80 -8.02
C PRO A 11 -10.19 11.54 -7.83
N ILE A 12 -10.69 11.67 -6.60
CA ILE A 12 -12.11 11.44 -6.28
C ILE A 12 -12.95 12.66 -6.68
N ARG A 13 -12.48 13.86 -6.37
CA ARG A 13 -13.17 15.09 -6.71
C ARG A 13 -12.83 15.60 -8.11
N GLY A 14 -11.62 15.27 -8.59
CA GLY A 14 -11.14 15.70 -9.90
C GLY A 14 -10.93 17.22 -10.04
N GLY A 15 -10.72 17.70 -11.26
CA GLY A 15 -10.47 19.10 -11.54
C GLY A 15 -9.21 19.63 -10.81
N ASP A 16 -9.32 20.83 -10.25
CA ASP A 16 -8.19 21.48 -9.55
C ASP A 16 -8.13 21.14 -8.04
N ASN A 17 -8.88 20.14 -7.59
CA ASN A 17 -8.86 19.72 -6.20
C ASN A 17 -7.58 18.97 -5.86
N ILE A 18 -7.10 19.13 -4.64
CA ILE A 18 -5.86 18.50 -4.15
C ILE A 18 -6.08 17.79 -2.81
N LEU A 19 -5.35 16.73 -2.61
CA LEU A 19 -5.11 16.11 -1.30
C LEU A 19 -3.84 16.71 -0.70
N VAL A 20 -3.89 17.07 0.58
CA VAL A 20 -2.74 17.64 1.29
C VAL A 20 -2.40 16.77 2.49
N MET A 21 -1.20 16.19 2.46
CA MET A 21 -0.64 15.48 3.60
C MET A 21 -0.04 16.44 4.59
N ASN A 22 -0.26 16.16 5.86
CA ASN A 22 0.23 16.98 6.95
C ASN A 22 0.97 16.15 7.98
N GLU A 23 2.05 16.70 8.51
CA GLU A 23 2.67 16.18 9.73
C GLU A 23 2.10 16.85 10.97
N VAL A 24 2.13 16.14 12.10
CA VAL A 24 1.59 16.64 13.38
C VAL A 24 2.70 17.29 14.18
N CYS A 25 2.47 18.52 14.60
CA CYS A 25 3.37 19.28 15.46
C CYS A 25 2.69 19.72 16.77
N ASN A 26 3.50 19.93 17.79
CA ASN A 26 3.10 20.62 19.02
C ASN A 26 2.74 22.10 18.75
N PRO A 27 2.09 22.81 19.69
CA PRO A 27 1.79 24.23 19.52
C PRO A 27 3.01 25.14 19.32
N ASP A 28 4.17 24.74 19.83
CA ASP A 28 5.45 25.45 19.66
C ASP A 28 6.17 25.14 18.33
N GLY A 29 5.55 24.31 17.47
CA GLY A 29 6.11 23.94 16.16
C GLY A 29 7.05 22.74 16.18
N THR A 30 7.42 22.22 17.34
CA THR A 30 8.23 21.00 17.44
C THR A 30 7.44 19.76 16.96
N PRO A 31 8.09 18.72 16.41
CA PRO A 31 7.39 17.50 16.05
C PRO A 31 6.66 16.87 17.23
N HIS A 32 5.40 16.48 17.04
CA HIS A 32 4.69 15.70 18.04
C HIS A 32 5.29 14.30 18.15
N LYS A 33 5.20 13.68 19.33
CA LYS A 33 5.74 12.34 19.62
C LYS A 33 5.25 11.22 18.66
N SER A 34 4.10 11.43 18.03
CA SER A 34 3.54 10.49 17.02
C SER A 34 3.99 10.81 15.60
N ASN A 35 4.80 11.86 15.39
CA ASN A 35 5.28 12.26 14.07
C ASN A 35 6.56 11.51 13.71
N ALA A 36 6.43 10.27 13.25
CA ALA A 36 7.56 9.48 12.80
C ALA A 36 8.21 10.05 11.52
N ARG A 37 7.45 10.79 10.69
CA ARG A 37 7.96 11.42 9.47
C ARG A 37 9.09 12.42 9.76
N ALA A 38 8.98 13.20 10.84
CA ALA A 38 10.02 14.16 11.21
C ALA A 38 11.38 13.48 11.49
N ALA A 39 11.38 12.33 12.16
CA ALA A 39 12.60 11.54 12.38
C ALA A 39 13.14 10.99 11.04
N LEU A 40 12.27 10.57 10.13
CA LEU A 40 12.67 10.12 8.81
C LEU A 40 13.31 11.23 7.97
N VAL A 41 12.82 12.47 8.06
CA VAL A 41 13.42 13.63 7.37
C VAL A 41 14.89 13.80 7.74
N GLU A 42 15.22 13.72 9.03
CA GLU A 42 16.60 13.84 9.51
C GLU A 42 17.48 12.71 9.00
N ILE A 43 16.97 11.47 9.00
CA ILE A 43 17.72 10.30 8.53
C ILE A 43 17.89 10.36 7.00
N ALA A 44 16.86 10.70 6.26
CA ALA A 44 16.90 10.80 4.80
C ALA A 44 17.93 11.84 4.35
N GLU A 45 17.96 13.01 5.00
CA GLU A 45 18.95 14.06 4.70
C GLU A 45 20.38 13.59 5.02
N LYS A 46 20.57 12.90 6.14
CA LYS A 46 21.87 12.37 6.54
C LYS A 46 22.47 11.35 5.56
N PHE A 47 21.62 10.57 4.90
CA PHE A 47 22.04 9.48 4.02
C PHE A 47 21.73 9.71 2.54
N LYS A 48 21.37 10.93 2.15
CA LYS A 48 20.98 11.29 0.76
C LYS A 48 22.07 10.98 -0.28
N GLU A 49 23.33 11.08 0.09
CA GLU A 49 24.47 10.77 -0.77
C GLU A 49 24.49 9.30 -1.26
N HIS A 50 23.86 8.40 -0.50
CA HIS A 50 23.75 6.99 -0.85
C HIS A 50 22.60 6.72 -1.83
N ASN A 51 21.77 7.72 -2.11
CA ASN A 51 20.59 7.62 -2.99
C ASN A 51 19.78 6.33 -2.76
N PRO A 52 19.36 6.02 -1.51
CA PRO A 52 18.63 4.79 -1.22
C PRO A 52 17.23 4.86 -1.80
N TRP A 53 16.81 3.77 -2.45
CA TRP A 53 15.45 3.57 -2.93
C TRP A 53 14.72 2.52 -2.12
N PHE A 54 13.42 2.70 -1.97
CA PHE A 54 12.55 1.82 -1.21
C PHE A 54 11.31 1.47 -2.02
N GLY A 55 10.94 0.19 -2.01
CA GLY A 55 9.66 -0.30 -2.50
C GLY A 55 8.89 -0.91 -1.34
N ILE A 56 7.60 -0.66 -1.26
CA ILE A 56 6.73 -1.21 -0.22
C ILE A 56 5.63 -2.04 -0.86
N GLU A 57 5.56 -3.31 -0.48
CA GLU A 57 4.51 -4.26 -0.84
C GLU A 57 3.47 -4.27 0.27
N GLN A 58 2.34 -3.62 0.06
CA GLN A 58 1.27 -3.54 1.05
C GLN A 58 0.23 -4.61 0.78
N GLU A 59 0.21 -5.63 1.62
CA GLU A 59 -0.86 -6.61 1.65
C GLU A 59 -2.04 -6.13 2.50
N TYR A 60 -3.23 -6.57 2.13
CA TYR A 60 -4.48 -6.27 2.84
C TYR A 60 -5.54 -7.33 2.55
N THR A 61 -6.54 -7.42 3.42
CA THR A 61 -7.69 -8.29 3.20
C THR A 61 -8.94 -7.44 3.04
N LEU A 62 -9.71 -7.68 2.00
CA LEU A 62 -11.02 -7.08 1.82
C LEU A 62 -12.06 -7.90 2.57
N MET A 63 -12.82 -7.25 3.45
CA MET A 63 -13.81 -7.89 4.29
C MET A 63 -15.23 -7.52 3.84
N ASP A 64 -16.03 -8.55 3.54
CA ASP A 64 -17.48 -8.44 3.35
C ASP A 64 -18.17 -8.83 4.68
N GLY A 65 -18.56 -7.81 5.43
CA GLY A 65 -19.04 -8.00 6.79
C GLY A 65 -17.97 -8.60 7.70
N LYS A 66 -18.15 -9.86 8.11
CA LYS A 66 -17.23 -10.57 9.03
C LYS A 66 -16.28 -11.52 8.33
N GLN A 67 -16.50 -11.80 7.07
CA GLN A 67 -15.70 -12.75 6.27
C GLN A 67 -14.86 -11.99 5.22
N PRO A 68 -13.74 -12.55 4.77
CA PRO A 68 -13.05 -12.05 3.59
C PRO A 68 -13.96 -12.09 2.35
N ALA A 69 -13.78 -11.15 1.45
CA ALA A 69 -14.51 -11.08 0.20
C ALA A 69 -14.36 -12.40 -0.59
N GLY A 70 -15.46 -12.90 -1.13
CA GLY A 70 -15.51 -14.17 -1.84
C GLY A 70 -15.63 -15.41 -0.95
N TRP A 71 -15.53 -15.27 0.37
CA TRP A 71 -15.76 -16.39 1.29
C TRP A 71 -17.25 -16.69 1.46
N PRO A 72 -17.62 -17.92 1.83
CA PRO A 72 -19.00 -18.21 2.22
C PRO A 72 -19.38 -17.37 3.44
N LYS A 73 -20.68 -17.06 3.60
CA LYS A 73 -21.18 -16.25 4.75
C LYS A 73 -20.83 -16.86 6.09
N GLU A 74 -20.69 -18.17 6.15
CA GLU A 74 -20.29 -18.93 7.34
C GLU A 74 -19.29 -20.01 6.93
N GLY A 75 -18.28 -20.24 7.79
CA GLY A 75 -17.26 -21.25 7.56
C GLY A 75 -16.10 -20.75 6.69
N PHE A 76 -15.53 -21.66 5.93
CA PHE A 76 -14.32 -21.46 5.13
C PHE A 76 -14.59 -21.81 3.67
N PRO A 77 -13.77 -21.31 2.72
CA PRO A 77 -13.81 -21.77 1.34
C PRO A 77 -13.63 -23.28 1.25
N GLU A 78 -14.28 -23.91 0.28
CA GLU A 78 -14.14 -25.36 0.04
C GLU A 78 -12.73 -25.75 -0.41
N ARG A 79 -12.08 -24.85 -1.15
CA ARG A 79 -10.71 -25.03 -1.63
C ARG A 79 -9.71 -24.49 -0.61
N PRO A 80 -8.59 -25.16 -0.40
CA PRO A 80 -7.52 -24.64 0.43
C PRO A 80 -6.93 -23.37 -0.22
N GLN A 81 -6.27 -22.54 0.57
CA GLN A 81 -5.51 -21.41 0.04
C GLN A 81 -4.33 -21.88 -0.84
N GLY A 82 -3.77 -20.96 -1.62
CA GLY A 82 -2.70 -21.25 -2.57
C GLY A 82 -3.13 -21.05 -4.01
N PRO A 83 -4.16 -21.76 -4.52
CA PRO A 83 -4.65 -21.56 -5.90
C PRO A 83 -5.14 -20.14 -6.22
N TYR A 84 -5.41 -19.32 -5.20
CA TYR A 84 -5.83 -17.92 -5.37
C TYR A 84 -4.68 -16.95 -5.65
N TYR A 85 -3.44 -17.36 -5.38
CA TYR A 85 -2.26 -16.51 -5.56
C TYR A 85 -2.04 -16.14 -7.02
N CYS A 86 -1.99 -14.83 -7.29
CA CYS A 86 -1.87 -14.25 -8.65
C CYS A 86 -2.93 -14.78 -9.63
N SER A 87 -4.06 -15.24 -9.13
CA SER A 87 -5.08 -15.93 -9.93
C SER A 87 -5.86 -14.98 -10.84
N VAL A 88 -6.43 -15.57 -11.87
CA VAL A 88 -7.32 -14.94 -12.84
C VAL A 88 -8.54 -15.85 -13.04
N GLY A 89 -9.70 -15.26 -13.05
CA GLY A 89 -10.96 -15.99 -13.25
C GLY A 89 -11.93 -15.83 -12.10
N ALA A 90 -13.22 -15.91 -12.40
CA ALA A 90 -14.28 -15.60 -11.45
C ALA A 90 -14.37 -16.56 -10.25
N GLU A 91 -13.85 -17.78 -10.39
CA GLU A 91 -13.84 -18.78 -9.31
C GLU A 91 -12.71 -18.55 -8.30
N ASP A 92 -11.65 -17.85 -8.72
CA ASP A 92 -10.41 -17.73 -7.95
C ASP A 92 -10.16 -16.31 -7.43
N VAL A 93 -10.93 -15.32 -7.87
CA VAL A 93 -10.72 -13.91 -7.57
C VAL A 93 -11.98 -13.26 -7.01
N ALA A 94 -11.84 -12.54 -5.93
CA ALA A 94 -12.89 -11.71 -5.35
C ALA A 94 -12.48 -10.23 -5.35
N ALA A 95 -13.46 -9.33 -5.61
CA ALA A 95 -13.33 -7.88 -5.49
C ALA A 95 -12.30 -7.21 -6.43
N ARG A 96 -11.91 -7.83 -7.54
CA ARG A 96 -10.96 -7.25 -8.51
C ARG A 96 -11.36 -5.84 -8.98
N ALA A 97 -12.64 -5.59 -9.24
CA ALA A 97 -13.10 -4.28 -9.69
C ALA A 97 -12.70 -3.16 -8.70
N MET A 98 -12.89 -3.41 -7.40
CA MET A 98 -12.44 -2.45 -6.37
C MET A 98 -10.92 -2.23 -6.38
N VAL A 99 -10.16 -3.31 -6.58
CA VAL A 99 -8.68 -3.24 -6.58
C VAL A 99 -8.18 -2.47 -7.79
N GLU A 100 -8.81 -2.64 -8.95
CA GLU A 100 -8.46 -1.90 -10.17
C GLU A 100 -8.89 -0.43 -10.08
N ASP A 101 -10.07 -0.13 -9.56
CA ASP A 101 -10.48 1.26 -9.29
C ASP A 101 -9.51 1.95 -8.29
N HIS A 102 -9.03 1.22 -7.28
CA HIS A 102 -7.99 1.75 -6.38
C HIS A 102 -6.69 2.05 -7.12
N LEU A 103 -6.25 1.15 -8.02
CA LEU A 103 -5.07 1.38 -8.85
C LEU A 103 -5.24 2.64 -9.70
N ASP A 104 -6.36 2.78 -10.40
CA ASP A 104 -6.64 3.94 -11.25
C ASP A 104 -6.62 5.24 -10.44
N LEU A 105 -7.25 5.28 -9.26
CA LEU A 105 -7.19 6.45 -8.38
C LEU A 105 -5.78 6.74 -7.88
N CYS A 106 -4.98 5.73 -7.58
CA CYS A 106 -3.57 5.93 -7.21
C CYS A 106 -2.77 6.55 -8.35
N LEU A 107 -2.95 6.05 -9.57
CA LEU A 107 -2.28 6.59 -10.76
C LEU A 107 -2.72 8.03 -11.05
N ASP A 108 -4.02 8.34 -10.96
CA ASP A 108 -4.56 9.68 -11.13
C ASP A 108 -4.08 10.66 -10.06
N ALA A 109 -3.82 10.18 -8.85
CA ALA A 109 -3.19 10.95 -7.78
C ALA A 109 -1.67 11.13 -7.96
N GLY A 110 -1.06 10.47 -8.93
CA GLY A 110 0.39 10.48 -9.16
C GLY A 110 1.17 9.61 -8.18
N VAL A 111 0.54 8.61 -7.56
CA VAL A 111 1.22 7.59 -6.76
C VAL A 111 1.94 6.62 -7.69
N GLU A 112 3.22 6.36 -7.43
CA GLU A 112 4.03 5.45 -8.22
C GLU A 112 3.76 3.99 -7.80
N VAL A 113 2.66 3.44 -8.31
CA VAL A 113 2.30 2.03 -8.12
C VAL A 113 3.04 1.17 -9.14
N SER A 114 3.79 0.18 -8.65
CA SER A 114 4.55 -0.76 -9.49
C SER A 114 3.74 -1.97 -9.91
N GLY A 115 2.70 -2.32 -9.16
CA GLY A 115 1.84 -3.46 -9.47
C GLY A 115 0.77 -3.72 -8.43
N ILE A 116 -0.10 -4.65 -8.79
CA ILE A 116 -1.14 -5.23 -7.93
C ILE A 116 -1.19 -6.73 -8.17
N ASN A 117 -1.50 -7.51 -7.16
CA ASN A 117 -1.75 -8.95 -7.29
C ASN A 117 -2.72 -9.46 -6.24
N ALA A 118 -3.44 -10.52 -6.60
CA ALA A 118 -4.17 -11.31 -5.63
C ALA A 118 -3.19 -12.14 -4.79
N GLU A 119 -3.49 -12.25 -3.50
CA GLU A 119 -2.67 -12.96 -2.54
C GLU A 119 -3.14 -14.41 -2.30
N VAL A 120 -2.42 -15.13 -1.43
CA VAL A 120 -2.57 -16.57 -1.19
C VAL A 120 -3.96 -16.93 -0.67
N MET A 121 -4.58 -16.05 0.12
CA MET A 121 -5.92 -16.24 0.67
C MET A 121 -6.96 -15.52 -0.19
N LEU A 122 -8.06 -16.16 -0.51
CA LEU A 122 -9.17 -15.54 -1.24
C LEU A 122 -9.67 -14.28 -0.50
N GLY A 123 -9.78 -13.17 -1.22
CA GLY A 123 -10.13 -11.85 -0.66
C GLY A 123 -8.92 -11.05 -0.16
N GLN A 124 -7.74 -11.62 -0.22
CA GLN A 124 -6.48 -10.94 0.11
C GLN A 124 -5.81 -10.42 -1.17
N TRP A 125 -5.25 -9.22 -1.08
CA TRP A 125 -4.64 -8.50 -2.18
C TRP A 125 -3.39 -7.78 -1.74
N GLU A 126 -2.57 -7.40 -2.71
CA GLU A 126 -1.37 -6.60 -2.53
C GLU A 126 -1.27 -5.51 -3.58
N TYR A 127 -0.71 -4.37 -3.22
CA TYR A 127 -0.20 -3.38 -4.16
C TYR A 127 1.21 -2.95 -3.76
N GLN A 128 2.02 -2.54 -4.73
CA GLN A 128 3.39 -2.12 -4.52
C GLN A 128 3.56 -0.64 -4.85
N VAL A 129 4.17 0.12 -3.92
CA VAL A 129 4.51 1.53 -4.09
C VAL A 129 6.01 1.68 -4.20
N GLY A 130 6.47 2.43 -5.19
CA GLY A 130 7.87 2.67 -5.47
C GLY A 130 8.39 1.86 -6.66
N PRO A 131 9.73 1.83 -6.87
CA PRO A 131 10.81 2.27 -5.95
C PRO A 131 10.98 3.80 -5.92
N LEU A 132 11.11 4.36 -4.71
CA LEU A 132 11.16 5.79 -4.44
C LEU A 132 12.15 6.12 -3.32
N PRO A 133 12.59 7.38 -3.18
CA PRO A 133 13.27 7.85 -1.99
C PRO A 133 12.42 7.68 -0.72
N ALA A 134 13.06 7.62 0.43
CA ALA A 134 12.43 7.24 1.70
C ALA A 134 11.21 8.08 2.11
N LEU A 135 11.27 9.41 1.94
CA LEU A 135 10.14 10.28 2.28
C LEU A 135 8.99 10.10 1.30
N GLU A 136 9.30 10.03 0.01
CA GLU A 136 8.32 9.95 -1.06
C GLU A 136 7.53 8.63 -1.00
N VAL A 137 8.21 7.50 -0.78
CA VAL A 137 7.53 6.21 -0.65
C VAL A 137 6.59 6.18 0.55
N GLY A 138 7.00 6.79 1.67
CA GLY A 138 6.18 6.88 2.87
C GLY A 138 4.95 7.77 2.67
N ASP A 139 5.12 8.94 2.08
CA ASP A 139 4.03 9.89 1.80
C ASP A 139 3.03 9.27 0.81
N GLN A 140 3.51 8.66 -0.27
CA GLN A 140 2.67 8.02 -1.28
C GLN A 140 1.94 6.79 -0.74
N LEU A 141 2.58 5.96 0.11
CA LEU A 141 1.92 4.82 0.75
C LEU A 141 0.72 5.27 1.60
N TRP A 142 0.84 6.37 2.35
CA TRP A 142 -0.28 6.88 3.15
C TRP A 142 -1.45 7.35 2.29
N VAL A 143 -1.17 7.98 1.15
CA VAL A 143 -2.23 8.36 0.20
C VAL A 143 -2.87 7.12 -0.42
N ALA A 144 -2.08 6.14 -0.84
CA ALA A 144 -2.60 4.88 -1.38
C ALA A 144 -3.50 4.16 -0.36
N ARG A 145 -3.11 4.09 0.92
CA ARG A 145 -3.96 3.52 1.99
C ARG A 145 -5.27 4.29 2.16
N TRP A 146 -5.21 5.61 2.14
CA TRP A 146 -6.41 6.44 2.26
C TRP A 146 -7.35 6.26 1.06
N LEU A 147 -6.82 6.22 -0.16
CA LEU A 147 -7.60 5.95 -1.37
C LEU A 147 -8.25 4.57 -1.33
N LEU A 148 -7.53 3.55 -0.84
CA LEU A 148 -8.06 2.20 -0.68
C LEU A 148 -9.27 2.15 0.25
N GLU A 149 -9.20 2.83 1.40
CA GLU A 149 -10.34 2.94 2.33
C GLU A 149 -11.52 3.69 1.68
N ARG A 150 -11.26 4.76 0.93
CA ARG A 150 -12.28 5.54 0.24
C ARG A 150 -13.02 4.74 -0.83
N VAL A 151 -12.28 3.98 -1.65
CA VAL A 151 -12.89 3.06 -2.63
C VAL A 151 -13.69 1.97 -1.91
N GLY A 152 -13.18 1.46 -0.80
CA GLY A 152 -13.88 0.47 0.01
C GLY A 152 -15.28 0.91 0.43
N GLU A 153 -15.48 2.20 0.73
CA GLU A 153 -16.80 2.75 1.06
C GLU A 153 -17.81 2.59 -0.09
N GLU A 154 -17.37 2.76 -1.34
CA GLU A 154 -18.24 2.65 -2.52
C GLU A 154 -18.65 1.20 -2.82
N TYR A 155 -17.74 0.26 -2.55
CA TYR A 155 -17.97 -1.17 -2.73
C TYR A 155 -18.63 -1.85 -1.51
N GLY A 156 -18.74 -1.13 -0.38
CA GLY A 156 -19.23 -1.72 0.87
C GLY A 156 -18.29 -2.76 1.47
N LEU A 157 -17.02 -2.73 1.10
CA LEU A 157 -15.96 -3.60 1.58
C LEU A 157 -15.04 -2.87 2.55
N ARG A 158 -14.77 -3.48 3.68
CA ARG A 158 -13.84 -2.93 4.68
C ARG A 158 -12.42 -3.42 4.40
N VAL A 159 -11.48 -2.50 4.41
CA VAL A 159 -10.05 -2.83 4.31
C VAL A 159 -9.54 -3.28 5.67
N GLU A 160 -8.85 -4.42 5.71
CA GLU A 160 -8.23 -4.95 6.91
C GLU A 160 -6.72 -5.05 6.72
N LEU A 161 -5.98 -4.24 7.47
CA LEU A 161 -4.51 -4.19 7.45
C LEU A 161 -3.89 -5.00 8.61
N HIS A 162 -4.71 -5.67 9.42
CA HIS A 162 -4.19 -6.48 10.51
C HIS A 162 -3.35 -7.65 9.95
N PRO A 163 -2.13 -7.91 10.49
CA PRO A 163 -1.22 -8.91 9.93
C PRO A 163 -1.74 -10.35 10.01
N LYS A 164 -2.74 -10.64 10.83
CA LYS A 164 -3.38 -11.96 10.93
C LYS A 164 -4.90 -11.80 11.07
N PRO A 165 -5.62 -11.46 9.98
CA PRO A 165 -7.06 -11.19 10.04
C PRO A 165 -7.88 -12.44 10.35
N ILE A 166 -7.45 -13.59 9.86
CA ILE A 166 -8.12 -14.87 10.06
C ILE A 166 -7.20 -15.81 10.86
N LYS A 167 -7.71 -16.37 11.93
CA LYS A 167 -6.96 -17.33 12.78
C LYS A 167 -6.84 -18.68 12.11
N GLY A 168 -5.85 -19.46 12.54
CA GLY A 168 -5.58 -20.79 12.03
C GLY A 168 -4.62 -20.80 10.85
N ASP A 169 -4.67 -21.83 10.01
CA ASP A 169 -3.78 -22.03 8.87
C ASP A 169 -4.26 -21.24 7.62
N TRP A 170 -4.40 -19.91 7.80
CA TRP A 170 -4.72 -18.97 6.74
C TRP A 170 -3.61 -17.91 6.63
N ASN A 171 -3.39 -17.41 5.41
CA ASN A 171 -2.33 -16.45 5.15
C ASN A 171 -2.45 -15.19 6.01
N GLY A 172 -1.32 -14.63 6.39
CA GLY A 172 -1.22 -13.32 7.02
C GLY A 172 -1.05 -12.21 5.99
N SER A 173 -1.04 -10.97 6.44
CA SER A 173 -0.79 -9.78 5.60
C SER A 173 0.40 -9.02 6.15
N GLY A 174 1.32 -8.64 5.29
CA GLY A 174 2.50 -7.87 5.63
C GLY A 174 2.50 -6.47 5.03
N ALA A 175 3.55 -5.75 5.33
CA ALA A 175 4.01 -4.60 4.58
C ALA A 175 5.52 -4.78 4.40
N HIS A 176 5.91 -5.44 3.31
CA HIS A 176 7.31 -5.75 3.05
C HIS A 176 8.02 -4.52 2.51
N ILE A 177 9.21 -4.25 3.05
CA ILE A 177 10.03 -3.13 2.62
C ILE A 177 11.28 -3.66 1.95
N ASN A 178 11.39 -3.43 0.65
CA ASN A 178 12.59 -3.67 -0.13
C ASN A 178 13.41 -2.39 -0.18
N SER A 179 14.71 -2.50 0.02
CA SER A 179 15.60 -1.35 -0.08
C SER A 179 16.85 -1.66 -0.88
N VAL A 180 17.26 -0.73 -1.72
CA VAL A 180 18.51 -0.80 -2.47
C VAL A 180 19.26 0.51 -2.34
N SER A 181 20.60 0.43 -2.34
CA SER A 181 21.46 1.59 -2.51
C SER A 181 22.07 1.55 -3.92
N TYR A 182 22.53 2.68 -4.42
CA TYR A 182 23.13 2.83 -5.74
C TYR A 182 24.21 1.77 -6.05
N THR A 183 24.97 1.36 -5.04
CA THR A 183 26.03 0.34 -5.18
C THR A 183 25.52 -1.06 -5.52
N HIS A 184 24.22 -1.34 -5.34
CA HIS A 184 23.60 -2.63 -5.67
C HIS A 184 22.90 -2.66 -7.03
N LEU A 185 22.76 -1.51 -7.68
CA LEU A 185 22.13 -1.40 -9.01
C LEU A 185 23.12 -1.63 -10.17
N THR A 186 24.40 -1.67 -9.91
CA THR A 186 25.42 -2.01 -10.91
C THR A 186 25.68 -3.51 -10.86
N LEU A 187 24.91 -4.28 -11.66
CA LEU A 187 25.38 -5.62 -12.04
C LEU A 187 26.69 -5.44 -12.84
N PRO A 188 27.77 -6.14 -12.46
CA PRO A 188 28.96 -6.17 -13.30
C PRO A 188 28.56 -6.75 -14.65
N THR A 189 28.68 -5.96 -15.71
CA THR A 189 28.37 -6.40 -17.08
C THR A 189 29.36 -7.46 -17.61
N SER A 190 30.32 -7.88 -16.81
CA SER A 190 31.31 -8.90 -17.11
C SER A 190 30.82 -10.35 -16.94
N ASP A 191 29.67 -10.58 -16.32
CA ASP A 191 29.18 -11.94 -16.01
C ASP A 191 28.04 -12.40 -16.95
N LEU A 192 27.80 -11.67 -18.04
CA LEU A 192 26.84 -12.04 -19.10
C LEU A 192 27.58 -12.51 -20.37
N VAL A 193 28.45 -13.52 -20.26
CA VAL A 193 28.99 -14.26 -21.41
C VAL A 193 28.74 -15.74 -21.21
#